data_428e9eb8cd3b6fc136c9b9c1b8073b0d
#
_entry.id   428e9eb8cd3b6fc136c9b9c1b8073b0d
#
_cell.length_a   1.000
_cell.length_b   1.000
_cell.length_c   1.000
_cell.angle_alpha   90.00
_cell.angle_beta   90.00
_cell.angle_gamma   90.00
#
_symmetry.space_group_name_H-M   'P 1'
#
loop_
_entity.id
_entity.type
_entity.pdbx_description
1 polymer ?
#
loop_
_entity_poly.entity_id
_entity_poly.type
_entity_poly.pdbx_seq_one_letter_code
_entity_poly.pdbx_strand_id
1 'polypeptide(L)'
;MRLIGRILGFLLCTVVRLAYFALAAVGFVVVGLILLVAFLGAGTVEVVRERTVARVPEAVVLVADWRDGVPEKTRGFGVGAFGFDGGMALPRVLAAMERAVEDDRVRGFVARIDGAGIGAAQAWELREAVAELRAAGKFTALYADTLGELGGGMVATYLASAFEHVQLQPLGTLGFTGLAREQPYFGRLLDELAIERQVVKREDFKSALEAFTRSEPSPESEQMTERLLDGLFAAFVEGVAEARGLDAAAVRTAVDRAPLLGEEAMARGLVDAVGHEPALWEAVEGAAG
;
A
#
# COMPACT_ATOMS: atom_id res chain seq x y z
N MET A 1 -52.78 -22.93 -54.26
CA MET A 1 -51.63 -22.17 -53.72
C MET A 1 -51.79 -21.64 -52.29
N ARG A 2 -52.96 -21.11 -51.88
CA ARG A 2 -53.14 -20.56 -50.50
C ARG A 2 -53.13 -21.58 -49.37
N LEU A 3 -53.52 -22.84 -49.60
CA LEU A 3 -53.50 -23.90 -48.58
C LEU A 3 -52.09 -24.40 -48.28
N ILE A 4 -51.26 -24.57 -49.29
CA ILE A 4 -49.86 -25.01 -49.14
C ILE A 4 -49.04 -23.99 -48.35
N GLY A 5 -49.22 -22.66 -48.61
CA GLY A 5 -48.55 -21.59 -47.83
C GLY A 5 -48.92 -21.56 -46.36
N ARG A 6 -50.19 -21.91 -46.02
CA ARG A 6 -50.62 -22.00 -44.60
C ARG A 6 -50.01 -23.20 -43.88
N ILE A 7 -49.91 -24.34 -44.54
CA ILE A 7 -49.28 -25.55 -43.97
C ILE A 7 -47.79 -25.33 -43.77
N LEU A 8 -47.11 -24.71 -44.76
CA LEU A 8 -45.68 -24.39 -44.67
C LEU A 8 -45.37 -23.41 -43.53
N GLY A 9 -46.23 -22.37 -43.40
CA GLY A 9 -46.09 -21.39 -42.31
C GLY A 9 -46.31 -22.01 -40.92
N PHE A 10 -47.29 -22.93 -40.78
CA PHE A 10 -47.53 -23.67 -39.54
C PHE A 10 -46.36 -24.58 -39.17
N LEU A 11 -45.80 -25.33 -40.13
CA LEU A 11 -44.65 -26.19 -39.93
C LEU A 11 -43.40 -25.38 -39.52
N LEU A 12 -43.13 -24.25 -40.21
CA LEU A 12 -42.03 -23.37 -39.88
C LEU A 12 -42.15 -22.80 -38.43
N CYS A 13 -43.36 -22.33 -38.07
CA CYS A 13 -43.62 -21.82 -36.75
C CYS A 13 -43.44 -22.88 -35.65
N THR A 14 -43.83 -24.16 -35.95
CA THR A 14 -43.65 -25.26 -35.00
C THR A 14 -42.18 -25.63 -34.83
N VAL A 15 -41.40 -25.65 -35.92
CA VAL A 15 -39.96 -25.91 -35.85
C VAL A 15 -39.22 -24.83 -35.07
N VAL A 16 -39.56 -23.55 -35.31
CA VAL A 16 -38.97 -22.42 -34.55
C VAL A 16 -39.30 -22.50 -33.07
N ARG A 17 -40.56 -22.82 -32.71
CA ARG A 17 -40.96 -23.04 -31.32
C ARG A 17 -40.18 -24.19 -30.67
N LEU A 18 -40.05 -25.33 -31.34
CA LEU A 18 -39.29 -26.47 -30.84
C LEU A 18 -37.82 -26.15 -30.64
N ALA A 19 -37.22 -25.44 -31.59
CA ALA A 19 -35.83 -24.96 -31.45
C ALA A 19 -35.66 -24.00 -30.26
N TYR A 20 -36.62 -23.09 -30.07
CA TYR A 20 -36.61 -22.17 -28.92
C TYR A 20 -36.70 -22.90 -27.57
N PHE A 21 -37.62 -23.88 -27.45
CA PHE A 21 -37.75 -24.70 -26.25
C PHE A 21 -36.52 -25.56 -25.99
N ALA A 22 -35.88 -26.12 -27.03
CA ALA A 22 -34.65 -26.87 -26.90
C ALA A 22 -33.49 -25.98 -26.40
N LEU A 23 -33.35 -24.76 -26.96
CA LEU A 23 -32.34 -23.81 -26.49
C LEU A 23 -32.60 -23.36 -25.04
N ALA A 24 -33.86 -23.09 -24.67
CA ALA A 24 -34.22 -22.74 -23.32
C ALA A 24 -33.95 -23.85 -22.31
N ALA A 25 -34.20 -25.09 -22.67
CA ALA A 25 -33.90 -26.28 -21.85
C ALA A 25 -32.40 -26.45 -21.64
N VAL A 26 -31.58 -26.29 -22.70
CA VAL A 26 -30.12 -26.33 -22.59
C VAL A 26 -29.61 -25.19 -21.69
N GLY A 27 -30.13 -23.95 -21.87
CA GLY A 27 -29.78 -22.81 -21.01
C GLY A 27 -30.10 -23.09 -19.54
N PHE A 28 -31.27 -23.65 -19.25
CA PHE A 28 -31.66 -23.99 -17.88
C PHE A 28 -30.75 -25.05 -17.25
N VAL A 29 -30.36 -26.09 -18.02
CA VAL A 29 -29.42 -27.12 -17.55
C VAL A 29 -28.05 -26.55 -17.29
N VAL A 30 -27.53 -25.66 -18.16
CA VAL A 30 -26.22 -25.00 -17.98
C VAL A 30 -26.23 -24.13 -16.74
N VAL A 31 -27.26 -23.28 -16.56
CA VAL A 31 -27.38 -22.43 -15.37
C VAL A 31 -27.51 -23.29 -14.10
N GLY A 32 -28.31 -24.34 -14.14
CA GLY A 32 -28.43 -25.29 -13.02
C GLY A 32 -27.10 -25.95 -12.64
N LEU A 33 -26.31 -26.35 -13.67
CA LEU A 33 -24.99 -26.93 -13.45
C LEU A 33 -24.00 -25.91 -12.84
N ILE A 34 -24.01 -24.67 -13.32
CA ILE A 34 -23.16 -23.58 -12.76
C ILE A 34 -23.55 -23.34 -11.31
N LEU A 35 -24.83 -23.24 -10.99
CA LEU A 35 -25.29 -23.03 -9.61
C LEU A 35 -24.95 -24.24 -8.71
N LEU A 36 -25.04 -25.46 -9.23
CA LEU A 36 -24.67 -26.68 -8.50
C LEU A 36 -23.16 -26.70 -8.21
N VAL A 37 -22.31 -26.38 -9.20
CA VAL A 37 -20.87 -26.30 -9.03
C VAL A 37 -20.49 -25.16 -8.04
N ALA A 38 -21.15 -24.02 -8.12
CA ALA A 38 -20.95 -22.92 -7.17
C ALA A 38 -21.37 -23.33 -5.73
N PHE A 39 -22.49 -24.03 -5.59
CA PHE A 39 -23.00 -24.52 -4.29
C PHE A 39 -22.07 -25.58 -3.68
N LEU A 40 -21.66 -26.59 -4.49
CA LEU A 40 -20.71 -27.61 -4.06
C LEU A 40 -19.33 -27.01 -3.75
N GLY A 41 -18.87 -26.04 -4.56
CA GLY A 41 -17.62 -25.31 -4.34
C GLY A 41 -17.64 -24.50 -3.05
N ALA A 42 -18.73 -23.81 -2.76
CA ALA A 42 -18.88 -23.05 -1.51
C ALA A 42 -18.84 -23.97 -0.26
N GLY A 43 -19.53 -25.09 -0.30
CA GLY A 43 -19.50 -26.09 0.80
C GLY A 43 -18.13 -26.72 1.02
N THR A 44 -17.36 -26.98 -0.05
CA THR A 44 -16.01 -27.56 0.07
C THR A 44 -14.99 -26.54 0.60
N VAL A 45 -15.13 -25.26 0.24
CA VAL A 45 -14.24 -24.20 0.75
C VAL A 45 -14.42 -24.02 2.27
N GLU A 46 -15.64 -24.10 2.78
CA GLU A 46 -15.91 -23.98 4.22
C GLU A 46 -15.38 -25.17 5.01
N VAL A 47 -15.59 -26.40 4.53
CA VAL A 47 -15.06 -27.63 5.14
C VAL A 47 -13.53 -27.72 5.08
N VAL A 48 -12.90 -27.23 4.00
CA VAL A 48 -11.43 -27.14 3.90
C VAL A 48 -10.88 -26.08 4.85
N ARG A 49 -11.57 -24.95 5.01
CA ARG A 49 -11.18 -23.89 5.94
C ARG A 49 -11.22 -24.33 7.40
N GLU A 50 -12.23 -25.11 7.81
CA GLU A 50 -12.29 -25.66 9.17
C GLU A 50 -11.25 -26.76 9.45
N ARG A 51 -10.84 -27.51 8.43
CA ARG A 51 -9.82 -28.57 8.57
C ARG A 51 -8.38 -28.04 8.53
N THR A 52 -8.16 -26.82 8.06
CA THR A 52 -6.81 -26.21 7.90
C THR A 52 -6.54 -25.12 8.95
N VAL A 53 -7.29 -25.03 10.03
CA VAL A 53 -6.86 -24.23 11.16
C VAL A 53 -5.68 -24.98 11.81
N ALA A 54 -4.49 -24.75 11.23
CA ALA A 54 -3.26 -25.16 11.88
C ALA A 54 -3.27 -24.58 13.30
N ARG A 55 -3.03 -25.41 14.30
CA ARG A 55 -2.85 -24.90 15.68
C ARG A 55 -1.75 -23.86 15.62
N VAL A 56 -2.09 -22.64 16.01
CA VAL A 56 -1.09 -21.57 16.13
C VAL A 56 -0.07 -22.04 17.16
N PRO A 57 1.23 -22.04 16.85
CA PRO A 57 2.28 -22.41 17.81
C PRO A 57 2.21 -21.58 19.11
N GLU A 58 2.87 -22.06 20.15
CA GLU A 58 2.96 -21.35 21.43
C GLU A 58 3.83 -20.08 21.36
N ALA A 59 4.70 -20.01 20.35
CA ALA A 59 5.50 -18.82 20.04
C ALA A 59 5.43 -18.54 18.53
N VAL A 60 5.10 -17.32 18.14
CA VAL A 60 4.98 -16.88 16.76
C VAL A 60 5.59 -15.51 16.56
N VAL A 61 6.17 -15.28 15.37
CA VAL A 61 6.56 -13.97 14.87
C VAL A 61 5.59 -13.61 13.75
N LEU A 62 4.96 -12.45 13.84
CA LEU A 62 4.11 -11.95 12.77
C LEU A 62 4.97 -11.36 11.66
N VAL A 63 4.60 -11.64 10.42
CA VAL A 63 5.32 -11.13 9.25
C VAL A 63 4.38 -10.34 8.35
N ALA A 64 4.79 -9.14 7.98
CA ALA A 64 4.08 -8.29 7.03
C ALA A 64 4.97 -7.98 5.83
N ASP A 65 4.46 -8.23 4.62
CA ASP A 65 5.12 -7.83 3.39
C ASP A 65 4.42 -6.58 2.84
N TRP A 66 5.08 -5.44 2.94
CA TRP A 66 4.58 -4.13 2.51
C TRP A 66 5.36 -3.56 1.33
N ARG A 67 6.10 -4.39 0.60
CA ARG A 67 6.87 -3.94 -0.58
C ARG A 67 5.98 -3.37 -1.66
N ASP A 68 4.77 -3.90 -1.81
CA ASP A 68 3.74 -3.36 -2.73
C ASP A 68 2.86 -2.26 -2.08
N GLY A 69 3.26 -1.76 -0.90
CA GLY A 69 2.51 -0.79 -0.11
C GLY A 69 1.41 -1.40 0.75
N VAL A 70 0.66 -0.54 1.43
CA VAL A 70 -0.46 -0.91 2.32
C VAL A 70 -1.73 -0.23 1.82
N PRO A 71 -2.71 -0.97 1.26
CA PRO A 71 -3.93 -0.35 0.74
C PRO A 71 -4.83 0.17 1.87
N GLU A 72 -5.47 1.33 1.66
CA GLU A 72 -6.43 1.91 2.62
C GLU A 72 -7.70 1.07 2.77
N LYS A 73 -8.11 0.39 1.71
CA LYS A 73 -9.37 -0.36 1.66
C LYS A 73 -9.15 -1.73 1.07
N THR A 74 -9.81 -2.72 1.64
CA THR A 74 -9.95 -4.03 0.98
C THR A 74 -10.65 -3.81 -0.35
N ARG A 75 -10.07 -4.23 -1.47
CA ARG A 75 -10.75 -4.21 -2.76
C ARG A 75 -11.99 -5.09 -2.65
N GLY A 76 -13.18 -4.50 -2.84
CA GLY A 76 -14.45 -5.20 -2.78
C GLY A 76 -14.55 -6.29 -3.86
N PHE A 77 -15.60 -7.11 -3.78
CA PHE A 77 -15.93 -8.20 -4.69
C PHE A 77 -15.89 -7.71 -6.15
N GLY A 78 -14.77 -7.90 -6.82
CA GLY A 78 -14.50 -7.52 -8.21
C GLY A 78 -13.57 -8.57 -8.82
N VAL A 79 -12.87 -8.23 -9.89
CA VAL A 79 -11.94 -9.12 -10.61
C VAL A 79 -10.88 -9.76 -9.69
N GLY A 80 -10.68 -9.26 -8.47
CA GLY A 80 -9.85 -9.83 -7.41
C GLY A 80 -10.35 -11.15 -6.80
N ALA A 81 -11.61 -11.58 -7.09
CA ALA A 81 -12.10 -12.90 -6.72
C ALA A 81 -11.36 -14.05 -7.45
N PHE A 82 -10.57 -13.73 -8.47
CA PHE A 82 -9.73 -14.68 -9.20
C PHE A 82 -8.27 -14.74 -8.72
N GLY A 83 -7.98 -14.39 -7.45
CA GLY A 83 -6.68 -14.71 -6.83
C GLY A 83 -5.60 -13.63 -6.97
N PHE A 84 -5.94 -12.39 -7.32
CA PHE A 84 -5.04 -11.25 -7.15
C PHE A 84 -5.21 -10.71 -5.73
N ASP A 85 -4.42 -11.24 -4.82
CA ASP A 85 -4.40 -10.88 -3.41
C ASP A 85 -3.79 -9.47 -3.28
N GLY A 86 -4.63 -8.47 -3.27
CA GLY A 86 -4.21 -7.09 -3.02
C GLY A 86 -4.04 -6.88 -1.54
N GLY A 87 -2.97 -7.38 -0.91
CA GLY A 87 -2.52 -7.11 0.44
C GLY A 87 -3.59 -6.86 1.54
N MET A 88 -3.20 -6.95 2.78
CA MET A 88 -4.10 -6.63 3.90
C MET A 88 -4.28 -5.11 4.00
N ALA A 89 -5.53 -4.62 4.02
CA ALA A 89 -5.82 -3.20 4.17
C ALA A 89 -5.35 -2.65 5.53
N LEU A 90 -4.90 -1.39 5.56
CA LEU A 90 -4.36 -0.73 6.74
C LEU A 90 -5.19 -0.93 8.02
N PRO A 91 -6.53 -0.76 8.03
CA PRO A 91 -7.31 -0.98 9.26
C PRO A 91 -7.24 -2.43 9.79
N ARG A 92 -7.04 -3.40 8.89
CA ARG A 92 -6.87 -4.80 9.29
C ARG A 92 -5.46 -5.08 9.82
N VAL A 93 -4.44 -4.44 9.23
CA VAL A 93 -3.06 -4.49 9.72
C VAL A 93 -3.01 -3.94 11.13
N LEU A 94 -3.51 -2.74 11.36
CA LEU A 94 -3.54 -2.08 12.66
C LEU A 94 -4.31 -2.93 13.70
N ALA A 95 -5.50 -3.44 13.37
CA ALA A 95 -6.26 -4.31 14.26
C ALA A 95 -5.58 -5.66 14.52
N ALA A 96 -4.70 -6.14 13.65
CA ALA A 96 -3.89 -7.34 13.90
C ALA A 96 -2.73 -7.02 14.85
N MET A 97 -2.07 -5.87 14.67
CA MET A 97 -0.99 -5.40 15.54
C MET A 97 -1.51 -5.11 16.97
N GLU A 98 -2.66 -4.44 17.10
CA GLU A 98 -3.32 -4.21 18.38
C GLU A 98 -3.58 -5.52 19.14
N ARG A 99 -4.14 -6.54 18.48
CA ARG A 99 -4.33 -7.87 19.10
C ARG A 99 -3.01 -8.55 19.43
N ALA A 100 -1.96 -8.32 18.67
CA ALA A 100 -0.64 -8.87 18.91
C ALA A 100 0.02 -8.31 20.17
N VAL A 101 -0.32 -7.08 20.56
CA VAL A 101 0.14 -6.47 21.84
C VAL A 101 -0.28 -7.32 23.03
N GLU A 102 -1.52 -7.81 23.03
CA GLU A 102 -2.10 -8.57 24.14
C GLU A 102 -1.87 -10.09 24.06
N ASP A 103 -1.44 -10.63 22.92
CA ASP A 103 -1.25 -12.07 22.72
C ASP A 103 0.17 -12.50 23.13
N ASP A 104 0.27 -13.23 24.26
CA ASP A 104 1.53 -13.73 24.78
C ASP A 104 2.27 -14.70 23.84
N ARG A 105 1.58 -15.29 22.89
CA ARG A 105 2.19 -16.15 21.87
C ARG A 105 2.98 -15.36 20.84
N VAL A 106 2.63 -14.10 20.63
CA VAL A 106 3.36 -13.22 19.69
C VAL A 106 4.64 -12.75 20.38
N ARG A 107 5.78 -13.17 19.85
CA ARG A 107 7.11 -12.81 20.34
C ARG A 107 7.69 -11.60 19.62
N GLY A 108 7.30 -11.38 18.37
CA GLY A 108 7.81 -10.28 17.57
C GLY A 108 7.01 -10.01 16.32
N PHE A 109 7.40 -8.95 15.65
CA PHE A 109 6.83 -8.49 14.38
C PHE A 109 7.95 -8.14 13.40
N VAL A 110 7.87 -8.66 12.20
CA VAL A 110 8.83 -8.41 11.11
C VAL A 110 8.10 -7.79 9.93
N ALA A 111 8.58 -6.66 9.43
CA ALA A 111 8.08 -6.04 8.21
C ALA A 111 9.12 -6.08 7.08
N ARG A 112 8.65 -6.15 5.84
CA ARG A 112 9.44 -5.96 4.63
C ARG A 112 8.90 -4.76 3.89
N ILE A 113 9.75 -3.81 3.53
CA ILE A 113 9.40 -2.64 2.74
C ILE A 113 10.48 -2.38 1.68
N ASP A 114 10.14 -1.61 0.64
CA ASP A 114 11.08 -1.07 -0.33
C ASP A 114 10.97 0.46 -0.50
N GLY A 115 10.09 1.08 0.27
CA GLY A 115 9.85 2.52 0.26
C GLY A 115 8.74 3.00 -0.67
N ALA A 116 8.13 2.11 -1.46
CA ALA A 116 7.04 2.45 -2.35
C ALA A 116 5.66 2.20 -1.71
N GLY A 117 4.65 2.96 -2.11
CA GLY A 117 3.24 2.64 -1.84
C GLY A 117 2.74 2.85 -0.41
N ILE A 118 3.52 3.51 0.47
CA ILE A 118 3.09 3.90 1.83
C ILE A 118 3.08 5.42 1.91
N GLY A 119 1.92 5.99 2.23
CA GLY A 119 1.77 7.44 2.43
C GLY A 119 2.26 7.90 3.81
N ALA A 120 2.51 9.21 3.97
CA ALA A 120 3.00 9.76 5.24
C ALA A 120 2.05 9.51 6.42
N ALA A 121 0.73 9.63 6.21
CA ALA A 121 -0.26 9.35 7.24
C ALA A 121 -0.28 7.86 7.63
N GLN A 122 -0.20 6.96 6.65
CA GLN A 122 -0.12 5.52 6.89
C GLN A 122 1.15 5.15 7.67
N ALA A 123 2.30 5.75 7.29
CA ALA A 123 3.55 5.54 8.01
C ALA A 123 3.46 6.00 9.47
N TRP A 124 2.75 7.11 9.72
CA TRP A 124 2.48 7.57 11.08
C TRP A 124 1.69 6.53 11.89
N GLU A 125 0.55 6.07 11.40
CA GLU A 125 -0.29 5.06 12.08
C GLU A 125 0.48 3.74 12.31
N LEU A 126 1.24 3.29 11.32
CA LEU A 126 2.06 2.07 11.43
C LEU A 126 3.18 2.24 12.47
N ARG A 127 3.80 3.43 12.55
CA ARG A 127 4.82 3.73 13.58
C ARG A 127 4.25 3.65 14.99
N GLU A 128 3.07 4.24 15.22
CA GLU A 128 2.37 4.15 16.52
C GLU A 128 2.14 2.68 16.90
N ALA A 129 1.61 1.87 15.98
CA ALA A 129 1.38 0.45 16.22
C ALA A 129 2.68 -0.34 16.48
N VAL A 130 3.79 -0.01 15.81
CA VAL A 130 5.12 -0.59 16.09
C VAL A 130 5.62 -0.18 17.47
N ALA A 131 5.41 1.09 17.86
CA ALA A 131 5.79 1.57 19.19
C ALA A 131 5.02 0.86 20.31
N GLU A 132 3.73 0.58 20.12
CA GLU A 132 2.91 -0.19 21.06
C GLU A 132 3.41 -1.64 21.20
N LEU A 133 3.76 -2.31 20.10
CA LEU A 133 4.37 -3.65 20.15
C LEU A 133 5.69 -3.66 20.93
N ARG A 134 6.56 -2.67 20.70
CA ARG A 134 7.82 -2.51 21.44
C ARG A 134 7.59 -2.25 22.93
N ALA A 135 6.63 -1.38 23.25
CA ALA A 135 6.25 -1.09 24.64
C ALA A 135 5.72 -2.34 25.38
N ALA A 136 5.07 -3.28 24.64
CA ALA A 136 4.65 -4.58 25.14
C ALA A 136 5.79 -5.62 25.20
N GLY A 137 7.04 -5.24 24.90
CA GLY A 137 8.21 -6.12 24.94
C GLY A 137 8.29 -7.10 23.76
N LYS A 138 7.57 -6.82 22.65
CA LYS A 138 7.67 -7.62 21.42
C LYS A 138 8.85 -7.11 20.59
N PHE A 139 9.69 -8.04 20.11
CA PHE A 139 10.78 -7.70 19.19
C PHE A 139 10.21 -7.19 17.87
N THR A 140 10.80 -6.12 17.30
CA THR A 140 10.36 -5.57 16.02
C THR A 140 11.54 -5.44 15.07
N ALA A 141 11.43 -6.02 13.87
CA ALA A 141 12.47 -5.94 12.86
C ALA A 141 11.91 -5.53 11.51
N LEU A 142 12.75 -4.88 10.72
CA LEU A 142 12.44 -4.49 9.37
C LEU A 142 13.57 -4.87 8.42
N TYR A 143 13.20 -5.47 7.30
CA TYR A 143 14.09 -5.72 6.18
C TYR A 143 13.70 -4.86 4.99
N ALA A 144 14.69 -4.29 4.33
CA ALA A 144 14.52 -3.58 3.08
C ALA A 144 15.62 -3.93 2.07
N ASP A 145 15.23 -4.14 0.82
CA ASP A 145 16.18 -4.21 -0.29
C ASP A 145 16.75 -2.81 -0.56
N THR A 146 15.90 -1.81 -0.48
CA THR A 146 16.23 -0.38 -0.55
C THR A 146 15.18 0.42 0.24
N LEU A 147 15.54 1.59 0.73
CA LEU A 147 14.62 2.51 1.39
C LEU A 147 14.41 3.76 0.50
N GLY A 148 13.63 3.57 -0.58
CA GLY A 148 13.21 4.66 -1.45
C GLY A 148 14.22 5.06 -2.52
N GLU A 149 14.87 4.13 -3.19
CA GLU A 149 15.80 4.36 -4.29
C GLU A 149 15.18 5.20 -5.43
N LEU A 150 13.92 4.93 -5.76
CA LEU A 150 13.17 5.62 -6.84
C LEU A 150 12.16 6.65 -6.32
N GLY A 151 12.19 6.99 -5.03
CA GLY A 151 11.28 7.91 -4.37
C GLY A 151 10.70 7.36 -3.07
N GLY A 152 10.03 8.23 -2.30
CA GLY A 152 9.41 7.83 -1.03
C GLY A 152 10.38 7.58 0.13
N GLY A 153 11.68 7.80 -0.05
CA GLY A 153 12.70 7.51 0.94
C GLY A 153 12.54 8.23 2.27
N MET A 154 11.97 9.45 2.27
CA MET A 154 11.63 10.16 3.51
C MET A 154 10.63 9.38 4.35
N VAL A 155 9.52 8.92 3.72
CA VAL A 155 8.47 8.16 4.40
C VAL A 155 8.97 6.77 4.81
N ALA A 156 9.74 6.10 3.93
CA ALA A 156 10.28 4.78 4.20
C ALA A 156 11.26 4.79 5.38
N THR A 157 12.18 5.75 5.42
CA THR A 157 13.13 5.92 6.52
C THR A 157 12.42 6.29 7.82
N TYR A 158 11.40 7.16 7.72
CA TYR A 158 10.58 7.53 8.85
C TYR A 158 9.86 6.32 9.44
N LEU A 159 9.26 5.46 8.62
CA LEU A 159 8.63 4.23 9.07
C LEU A 159 9.65 3.25 9.64
N ALA A 160 10.74 3.01 8.90
CA ALA A 160 11.79 2.07 9.31
C ALA A 160 12.39 2.42 10.67
N SER A 161 12.59 3.72 10.96
CA SER A 161 13.18 4.15 12.23
C SER A 161 12.40 3.75 13.48
N ALA A 162 11.11 3.39 13.36
CA ALA A 162 10.31 2.93 14.49
C ALA A 162 10.66 1.51 14.97
N PHE A 163 11.26 0.71 14.09
CA PHE A 163 11.62 -0.67 14.43
C PHE A 163 12.89 -0.73 15.28
N GLU A 164 12.97 -1.73 16.13
CA GLU A 164 14.13 -1.98 16.99
C GLU A 164 15.35 -2.38 16.18
N HIS A 165 15.16 -3.24 15.16
CA HIS A 165 16.21 -3.71 14.27
C HIS A 165 15.86 -3.43 12.81
N VAL A 166 16.66 -2.62 12.14
CA VAL A 166 16.50 -2.28 10.71
C VAL A 166 17.68 -2.83 9.94
N GLN A 167 17.42 -3.77 9.04
CA GLN A 167 18.44 -4.36 8.18
C GLN A 167 18.22 -3.97 6.72
N LEU A 168 19.26 -3.44 6.10
CA LEU A 168 19.29 -3.08 4.69
C LEU A 168 20.12 -4.09 3.90
N GLN A 169 19.67 -4.47 2.70
CA GLN A 169 20.42 -5.35 1.80
C GLN A 169 21.80 -4.76 1.45
N PRO A 170 22.84 -5.58 1.26
CA PRO A 170 24.11 -5.12 0.69
C PRO A 170 23.88 -4.41 -0.65
N LEU A 171 24.49 -3.24 -0.85
CA LEU A 171 24.26 -2.31 -1.96
C LEU A 171 22.88 -1.64 -1.98
N GLY A 172 22.01 -1.91 -1.00
CA GLY A 172 20.78 -1.16 -0.80
C GLY A 172 21.06 0.30 -0.46
N THR A 173 20.18 1.19 -0.89
CA THR A 173 20.32 2.64 -0.66
C THR A 173 19.24 3.13 0.28
N LEU A 174 19.58 4.14 1.07
CA LEU A 174 18.67 4.90 1.88
C LEU A 174 18.45 6.26 1.22
N GLY A 175 17.30 6.41 0.55
CA GLY A 175 16.90 7.58 -0.24
C GLY A 175 16.27 8.69 0.61
N PHE A 176 16.89 9.05 1.72
CA PHE A 176 16.41 10.07 2.66
C PHE A 176 16.77 11.49 2.18
N THR A 177 16.29 11.85 0.95
CA THR A 177 16.77 13.00 0.17
C THR A 177 15.99 14.31 0.37
N GLY A 178 15.10 14.39 1.34
CA GLY A 178 14.23 15.53 1.55
C GLY A 178 12.89 15.43 0.80
N LEU A 179 12.16 16.53 0.74
CA LEU A 179 10.84 16.62 0.11
C LEU A 179 10.86 17.64 -1.02
N ALA A 180 10.25 17.31 -2.14
CA ALA A 180 10.04 18.22 -3.25
C ALA A 180 8.58 18.16 -3.73
N ARG A 181 8.09 19.30 -4.23
CA ARG A 181 6.81 19.38 -4.93
C ARG A 181 7.01 20.05 -6.28
N GLU A 182 6.62 19.36 -7.32
CA GLU A 182 6.58 19.91 -8.66
C GLU A 182 5.13 20.28 -9.03
N GLN A 183 4.94 21.46 -9.59
CA GLN A 183 3.64 21.95 -10.05
C GLN A 183 3.79 22.51 -11.46
N PRO A 184 3.20 21.86 -12.50
CA PRO A 184 3.19 22.42 -13.84
C PRO A 184 2.24 23.62 -13.94
N TYR A 185 2.62 24.62 -14.74
CA TYR A 185 1.81 25.80 -15.03
C TYR A 185 1.54 25.87 -16.53
N PHE A 186 0.28 25.88 -16.91
CA PHE A 186 -0.19 25.85 -18.31
C PHE A 186 -0.70 27.21 -18.79
N GLY A 187 -0.62 28.27 -17.98
CA GLY A 187 -1.11 29.60 -18.33
C GLY A 187 -0.60 30.07 -19.68
N ARG A 188 0.72 30.07 -19.88
CA ARG A 188 1.34 30.47 -21.11
C ARG A 188 0.92 29.62 -22.33
N LEU A 189 0.85 28.30 -22.17
CA LEU A 189 0.39 27.40 -23.24
C LEU A 189 -1.04 27.72 -23.68
N LEU A 190 -1.93 27.99 -22.71
CA LEU A 190 -3.33 28.33 -23.00
C LEU A 190 -3.45 29.70 -23.69
N ASP A 191 -2.58 30.67 -23.35
CA ASP A 191 -2.50 31.96 -24.04
C ASP A 191 -2.07 31.78 -25.51
N GLU A 192 -1.03 30.97 -25.78
CA GLU A 192 -0.56 30.66 -27.13
C GLU A 192 -1.64 29.96 -27.98
N LEU A 193 -2.49 29.16 -27.36
CA LEU A 193 -3.64 28.49 -27.98
C LEU A 193 -4.88 29.39 -28.09
N ALA A 194 -4.78 30.67 -27.71
CA ALA A 194 -5.92 31.59 -27.62
C ALA A 194 -7.14 31.08 -26.80
N ILE A 195 -6.87 30.30 -25.79
CA ILE A 195 -7.90 29.79 -24.86
C ILE A 195 -8.09 30.78 -23.72
N GLU A 196 -9.22 31.48 -23.72
CA GLU A 196 -9.61 32.38 -22.63
C GLU A 196 -10.04 31.59 -21.40
N ARG A 197 -9.54 31.97 -20.24
CA ARG A 197 -9.82 31.32 -18.96
C ARG A 197 -10.56 32.29 -18.05
N GLN A 198 -11.73 31.89 -17.58
CA GLN A 198 -12.49 32.67 -16.60
C GLN A 198 -12.44 31.93 -15.26
N VAL A 199 -11.80 32.54 -14.27
CA VAL A 199 -11.67 31.98 -12.92
C VAL A 199 -12.20 32.97 -11.91
N VAL A 200 -13.10 32.50 -11.06
CA VAL A 200 -13.57 33.26 -9.91
C VAL A 200 -12.97 32.61 -8.66
N LYS A 201 -12.12 33.32 -7.96
CA LYS A 201 -11.57 32.89 -6.67
C LYS A 201 -11.98 33.90 -5.59
N ARG A 202 -12.09 33.41 -4.38
CA ARG A 202 -12.31 34.22 -3.20
C ARG A 202 -11.09 34.08 -2.30
N GLU A 203 -10.47 35.19 -1.93
CA GLU A 203 -9.24 35.28 -1.15
C GLU A 203 -7.96 34.79 -1.89
N ASP A 204 -6.82 35.27 -1.45
CA ASP A 204 -5.53 35.09 -2.17
C ASP A 204 -4.99 33.67 -2.07
N PHE A 205 -5.18 32.98 -0.93
CA PHE A 205 -4.72 31.63 -0.69
C PHE A 205 -5.53 30.52 -1.42
N LYS A 206 -6.46 30.88 -2.32
CA LYS A 206 -7.18 29.93 -3.18
C LYS A 206 -6.44 29.71 -4.50
N SER A 207 -5.34 28.96 -4.44
CA SER A 207 -4.39 28.79 -5.55
C SER A 207 -4.68 27.58 -6.49
N ALA A 208 -5.73 26.80 -6.24
CA ALA A 208 -5.99 25.53 -6.96
C ALA A 208 -6.03 25.67 -8.50
N LEU A 209 -6.45 26.83 -9.04
CA LEU A 209 -6.56 27.07 -10.48
C LEU A 209 -5.36 27.85 -11.05
N GLU A 210 -4.36 28.17 -10.26
CA GLU A 210 -3.18 28.90 -10.72
C GLU A 210 -2.39 28.11 -11.77
N ALA A 211 -2.40 26.78 -11.68
CA ALA A 211 -1.80 25.91 -12.70
C ALA A 211 -2.29 26.22 -14.13
N PHE A 212 -3.53 26.70 -14.28
CA PHE A 212 -4.13 27.02 -15.57
C PHE A 212 -4.13 28.51 -15.90
N THR A 213 -3.98 29.39 -14.89
CA THR A 213 -4.10 30.84 -15.07
C THR A 213 -2.78 31.60 -15.01
N ARG A 214 -1.73 30.95 -14.52
CA ARG A 214 -0.41 31.57 -14.34
C ARG A 214 0.68 30.77 -15.03
N SER A 215 1.86 31.35 -15.15
CA SER A 215 3.10 30.69 -15.63
C SER A 215 4.04 30.31 -14.47
N GLU A 216 3.75 30.79 -13.28
CA GLU A 216 4.53 30.59 -12.06
C GLU A 216 3.61 30.69 -10.82
N PRO A 217 4.02 30.21 -9.64
CA PRO A 217 3.23 30.31 -8.42
C PRO A 217 3.01 31.78 -8.00
N SER A 218 1.89 32.05 -7.33
CA SER A 218 1.76 33.30 -6.56
C SER A 218 2.58 33.22 -5.29
N PRO A 219 2.98 34.38 -4.70
CA PRO A 219 3.65 34.38 -3.40
C PRO A 219 2.90 33.64 -2.30
N GLU A 220 1.56 33.71 -2.31
CA GLU A 220 0.70 32.99 -1.36
C GLU A 220 0.72 31.47 -1.59
N SER A 221 0.75 31.03 -2.85
CA SER A 221 0.88 29.62 -3.22
C SER A 221 2.25 29.06 -2.82
N GLU A 222 3.31 29.82 -3.03
CA GLU A 222 4.67 29.49 -2.63
C GLU A 222 4.77 29.37 -1.10
N GLN A 223 4.30 30.36 -0.37
CA GLN A 223 4.27 30.34 1.11
C GLN A 223 3.52 29.13 1.68
N MET A 224 2.37 28.78 1.08
CA MET A 224 1.62 27.58 1.50
C MET A 224 2.42 26.31 1.27
N THR A 225 3.09 26.22 0.12
CA THR A 225 3.86 25.03 -0.25
C THR A 225 5.09 24.88 0.65
N GLU A 226 5.85 25.94 0.85
CA GLU A 226 7.00 25.98 1.77
C GLU A 226 6.60 25.56 3.18
N ARG A 227 5.55 26.19 3.74
CA ARG A 227 5.08 25.84 5.08
C ARG A 227 4.66 24.38 5.22
N LEU A 228 4.02 23.81 4.18
CA LEU A 228 3.65 22.40 4.19
C LEU A 228 4.88 21.49 4.15
N LEU A 229 5.82 21.77 3.25
CA LEU A 229 7.04 20.96 3.11
C LEU A 229 7.92 21.06 4.36
N ASP A 230 8.09 22.25 4.91
CA ASP A 230 8.86 22.47 6.14
C ASP A 230 8.26 21.72 7.32
N GLY A 231 6.92 21.78 7.47
CA GLY A 231 6.22 21.06 8.53
C GLY A 231 6.38 19.54 8.42
N LEU A 232 6.22 18.99 7.23
CA LEU A 232 6.41 17.55 6.99
C LEU A 232 7.89 17.14 7.17
N PHE A 233 8.82 17.94 6.67
CA PHE A 233 10.23 17.68 6.79
C PHE A 233 10.68 17.68 8.26
N ALA A 234 10.23 18.68 9.02
CA ALA A 234 10.50 18.76 10.46
C ALA A 234 9.96 17.52 11.20
N ALA A 235 8.71 17.13 10.93
CA ALA A 235 8.10 15.94 11.54
C ALA A 235 8.88 14.64 11.24
N PHE A 236 9.35 14.47 10.01
CA PHE A 236 10.14 13.29 9.64
C PHE A 236 11.51 13.29 10.32
N VAL A 237 12.22 14.44 10.31
CA VAL A 237 13.53 14.56 10.95
C VAL A 237 13.44 14.33 12.45
N GLU A 238 12.48 14.95 13.12
CA GLU A 238 12.27 14.82 14.56
C GLU A 238 11.87 13.38 14.93
N GLY A 239 10.94 12.78 14.18
CA GLY A 239 10.52 11.39 14.41
C GLY A 239 11.63 10.36 14.21
N VAL A 240 12.52 10.56 13.21
CA VAL A 240 13.70 9.69 13.04
C VAL A 240 14.70 9.92 14.16
N ALA A 241 14.98 11.18 14.52
CA ALA A 241 15.90 11.53 15.59
C ALA A 241 15.49 10.92 16.93
N GLU A 242 14.22 11.08 17.30
CA GLU A 242 13.65 10.49 18.52
C GLU A 242 13.75 8.97 18.54
N ALA A 243 13.28 8.31 17.46
CA ALA A 243 13.21 6.86 17.40
C ALA A 243 14.59 6.18 17.39
N ARG A 244 15.60 6.87 16.81
CA ARG A 244 16.99 6.35 16.70
C ARG A 244 17.92 6.89 17.78
N GLY A 245 17.44 7.77 18.67
CA GLY A 245 18.27 8.41 19.71
C GLY A 245 19.35 9.31 19.12
N LEU A 246 19.08 9.95 17.98
CA LEU A 246 20.00 10.82 17.26
C LEU A 246 19.69 12.30 17.51
N ASP A 247 20.67 13.17 17.32
CA ASP A 247 20.42 14.62 17.24
C ASP A 247 19.73 14.96 15.92
N ALA A 248 18.71 15.82 15.95
CA ALA A 248 17.99 16.28 14.76
C ALA A 248 18.94 16.94 13.74
N ALA A 249 20.00 17.62 14.19
CA ALA A 249 21.02 18.19 13.29
C ALA A 249 21.83 17.10 12.58
N ALA A 250 22.14 15.98 13.26
CA ALA A 250 22.80 14.84 12.63
C ALA A 250 21.91 14.19 11.57
N VAL A 251 20.60 14.06 11.85
CA VAL A 251 19.61 13.56 10.88
C VAL A 251 19.51 14.48 9.66
N ARG A 252 19.45 15.82 9.85
CA ARG A 252 19.49 16.79 8.74
C ARG A 252 20.76 16.66 7.90
N THR A 253 21.91 16.48 8.54
CA THR A 253 23.19 16.26 7.84
C THR A 253 23.16 14.96 7.02
N ALA A 254 22.46 13.94 7.48
CA ALA A 254 22.28 12.70 6.72
C ALA A 254 21.40 12.94 5.48
N VAL A 255 20.33 13.73 5.59
CA VAL A 255 19.48 14.14 4.46
C VAL A 255 20.31 14.90 3.40
N ASP A 256 21.16 15.85 3.83
CA ASP A 256 22.00 16.63 2.92
C ASP A 256 23.04 15.79 2.17
N ARG A 257 23.34 14.59 2.66
CA ARG A 257 24.29 13.66 2.04
C ARG A 257 23.63 12.52 1.28
N ALA A 258 22.31 12.33 1.43
CA ALA A 258 21.59 11.27 0.80
C ALA A 258 21.58 11.40 -0.75
N PRO A 259 21.45 10.29 -1.48
CA PRO A 259 21.24 8.94 -0.98
C PRO A 259 22.49 8.34 -0.31
N LEU A 260 22.27 7.52 0.75
CA LEU A 260 23.33 6.86 1.47
C LEU A 260 23.36 5.37 1.11
N LEU A 261 24.56 4.80 0.99
CA LEU A 261 24.71 3.35 0.94
C LEU A 261 24.49 2.74 2.34
N GLY A 262 24.14 1.46 2.40
CA GLY A 262 23.85 0.77 3.66
C GLY A 262 24.89 0.96 4.76
N GLU A 263 26.18 0.82 4.44
CA GLU A 263 27.29 1.02 5.38
C GLU A 263 27.36 2.47 5.91
N GLU A 264 27.07 3.45 5.06
CA GLU A 264 27.03 4.86 5.48
C GLU A 264 25.83 5.14 6.36
N ALA A 265 24.66 4.54 6.04
CA ALA A 265 23.46 4.65 6.85
C ALA A 265 23.65 4.00 8.23
N MET A 266 24.33 2.83 8.28
CA MET A 266 24.68 2.13 9.51
C MET A 266 25.67 2.93 10.36
N ALA A 267 26.69 3.50 9.76
CA ALA A 267 27.65 4.35 10.47
C ALA A 267 27.02 5.61 11.08
N ARG A 268 25.86 6.04 10.58
CA ARG A 268 25.06 7.17 11.10
C ARG A 268 23.97 6.76 12.07
N GLY A 269 23.81 5.45 12.36
CA GLY A 269 22.77 4.94 13.24
C GLY A 269 21.35 4.96 12.65
N LEU A 270 21.21 5.11 11.32
CA LEU A 270 19.92 5.10 10.64
C LEU A 270 19.41 3.69 10.35
N VAL A 271 20.31 2.72 10.21
CA VAL A 271 20.04 1.28 10.13
C VAL A 271 20.98 0.53 11.08
N ASP A 272 20.62 -0.70 11.46
CA ASP A 272 21.34 -1.48 12.46
C ASP A 272 22.27 -2.51 11.84
N ALA A 273 21.92 -3.00 10.64
CA ALA A 273 22.70 -3.99 9.94
C ALA A 273 22.62 -3.82 8.42
N VAL A 274 23.69 -4.30 7.76
CA VAL A 274 23.73 -4.50 6.31
C VAL A 274 23.95 -5.98 6.06
N GLY A 275 23.00 -6.62 5.39
CA GLY A 275 23.05 -8.07 5.19
C GLY A 275 21.86 -8.56 4.35
N HIS A 276 21.98 -9.80 3.86
CA HIS A 276 20.88 -10.46 3.16
C HIS A 276 19.80 -10.93 4.13
N GLU A 277 18.58 -11.06 3.64
CA GLU A 277 17.40 -11.41 4.46
C GLU A 277 17.58 -12.63 5.38
N PRO A 278 18.27 -13.73 5.00
CA PRO A 278 18.49 -14.84 5.93
C PRO A 278 19.17 -14.44 7.24
N ALA A 279 20.08 -13.46 7.22
CA ALA A 279 20.74 -12.98 8.45
C ALA A 279 19.76 -12.24 9.38
N LEU A 280 18.72 -11.58 8.84
CA LEU A 280 17.65 -11.03 9.66
C LEU A 280 16.93 -12.13 10.43
N TRP A 281 16.60 -13.24 9.76
CA TRP A 281 15.88 -14.35 10.40
C TRP A 281 16.69 -14.99 11.51
N GLU A 282 18.01 -15.10 11.37
CA GLU A 282 18.91 -15.55 12.46
C GLU A 282 18.82 -14.61 13.69
N ALA A 283 18.79 -13.29 13.47
CA ALA A 283 18.62 -12.30 14.53
C ALA A 283 17.22 -12.39 15.19
N VAL A 284 16.17 -12.59 14.38
CA VAL A 284 14.77 -12.75 14.86
C VAL A 284 14.63 -14.02 15.69
N GLU A 285 15.18 -15.14 15.25
CA GLU A 285 15.17 -16.41 15.99
C GLU A 285 15.88 -16.27 17.35
N GLY A 286 17.03 -15.57 17.36
CA GLY A 286 17.77 -15.29 18.59
C GLY A 286 17.02 -14.39 19.58
N ALA A 287 16.17 -13.47 19.10
CA ALA A 287 15.38 -12.55 19.92
C ALA A 287 14.04 -13.15 20.38
N ALA A 288 13.48 -14.07 19.58
CA ALA A 288 12.18 -14.70 19.88
C ALA A 288 12.28 -15.84 20.92
N GLY A 289 13.46 -16.39 21.16
CA GLY A 289 13.77 -17.42 22.15
C GLY A 289 13.51 -18.83 21.63
#